data_e9aea6de13cef9396dd8abde52666c7e
#
_entry.id   e9aea6de13cef9396dd8abde52666c7e
#
_cell.length_a   1.000
_cell.length_b   1.000
_cell.length_c   1.000
_cell.angle_alpha   90.00
_cell.angle_beta   90.00
_cell.angle_gamma   90.00
#
_symmetry.space_group_name_H-M   'P 1'
#
loop_
_entity.id
_entity.type
_entity.pdbx_description
1 polymer ?
#
loop_
_entity_poly.entity_id
_entity_poly.type
_entity_poly.pdbx_seq_one_letter_code
_entity_poly.pdbx_strand_id
1 'polypeptide(L)'
;MSPEAFEAAALALPATEKVVQWGGADVYKVGGRIFAITGLGGALSIKVSDIAYAILVEDGRARPAPYLARAKWVAFDRLEALDEDEVRGWLASAHALVAARLTRKARAELGL
;
A
#
# COMPACT_ATOMS: atom_id res chain seq x y z
N MET A 1 -7.40 -8.60 9.25
CA MET A 1 -7.50 -9.07 7.85
C MET A 1 -6.46 -10.16 7.62
N SER A 2 -6.83 -11.25 6.96
CA SER A 2 -5.87 -12.31 6.67
C SER A 2 -4.93 -11.93 5.52
N PRO A 3 -3.73 -12.54 5.43
CA PRO A 3 -2.83 -12.32 4.29
C PRO A 3 -3.48 -12.63 2.95
N GLU A 4 -4.29 -13.68 2.89
CA GLU A 4 -4.98 -14.11 1.67
C GLU A 4 -6.04 -13.09 1.24
N ALA A 5 -6.79 -12.55 2.20
CA ALA A 5 -7.78 -11.52 1.91
C ALA A 5 -7.12 -10.22 1.46
N PHE A 6 -5.97 -9.87 2.05
CA PHE A 6 -5.21 -8.71 1.65
C PHE A 6 -4.73 -8.85 0.18
N GLU A 7 -4.13 -9.99 -0.15
CA GLU A 7 -3.65 -10.23 -1.51
C GLU A 7 -4.79 -10.15 -2.51
N ALA A 8 -5.93 -10.76 -2.22
CA ALA A 8 -7.08 -10.72 -3.11
C ALA A 8 -7.59 -9.29 -3.30
N ALA A 9 -7.65 -8.50 -2.23
CA ALA A 9 -8.10 -7.11 -2.31
C ALA A 9 -7.12 -6.25 -3.11
N ALA A 10 -5.81 -6.43 -2.90
CA ALA A 10 -4.79 -5.67 -3.62
C ALA A 10 -4.80 -6.02 -5.12
N LEU A 11 -4.86 -7.29 -5.45
CA LEU A 11 -4.84 -7.73 -6.85
C LEU A 11 -6.14 -7.45 -7.59
N ALA A 12 -7.23 -7.15 -6.88
CA ALA A 12 -8.48 -6.73 -7.49
C ALA A 12 -8.42 -5.28 -8.00
N LEU A 13 -7.43 -4.49 -7.56
CA LEU A 13 -7.26 -3.12 -8.05
C LEU A 13 -6.72 -3.13 -9.49
N PRO A 14 -7.15 -2.19 -10.34
CA PRO A 14 -6.77 -2.19 -11.76
C PRO A 14 -5.26 -2.17 -11.98
N ALA A 15 -4.77 -2.97 -12.93
CA ALA A 15 -3.37 -2.99 -13.36
C ALA A 15 -2.38 -3.22 -12.23
N THR A 16 -2.79 -3.93 -11.17
CA THR A 16 -1.92 -4.26 -10.04
C THR A 16 -1.20 -5.57 -10.27
N GLU A 17 0.10 -5.59 -9.97
CA GLU A 17 0.91 -6.80 -9.97
C GLU A 17 1.60 -6.99 -8.63
N LYS A 18 1.84 -8.24 -8.26
CA LYS A 18 2.60 -8.62 -7.08
C LYS A 18 3.97 -9.16 -7.50
N VAL A 19 5.01 -8.65 -6.87
CA VAL A 19 6.39 -9.12 -7.09
C VAL A 19 6.96 -9.50 -5.73
N VAL A 20 7.62 -10.65 -5.64
CA VAL A 20 8.33 -11.04 -4.43
C VAL A 20 9.75 -10.48 -4.49
N GLN A 21 10.12 -9.66 -3.50
CA GLN A 21 11.43 -9.00 -3.45
C GLN A 21 11.98 -9.04 -2.03
N TRP A 22 13.23 -8.65 -1.88
CA TRP A 22 13.89 -8.44 -0.58
C TRP A 22 13.75 -9.61 0.39
N GLY A 23 14.02 -10.82 -0.08
CA GLY A 23 14.03 -12.00 0.78
C GLY A 23 12.66 -12.54 1.16
N GLY A 24 11.64 -12.25 0.37
CA GLY A 24 10.31 -12.84 0.57
C GLY A 24 9.20 -11.85 0.85
N ALA A 25 9.46 -10.53 0.75
CA ALA A 25 8.41 -9.53 0.87
C ALA A 25 7.51 -9.55 -0.37
N ASP A 26 6.21 -9.41 -0.16
CA ASP A 26 5.24 -9.23 -1.24
C ASP A 26 5.12 -7.74 -1.55
N VAL A 27 5.44 -7.36 -2.76
CA VAL A 27 5.46 -5.97 -3.20
C VAL A 27 4.39 -5.77 -4.25
N TYR A 28 3.45 -4.87 -3.98
CA TYR A 28 2.32 -4.58 -4.88
C TYR A 28 2.58 -3.30 -5.64
N LYS A 29 2.48 -3.38 -6.97
CA LYS A 29 2.84 -2.28 -7.87
C LYS A 29 1.72 -1.95 -8.84
N VAL A 30 1.67 -0.70 -9.24
CA VAL A 30 0.88 -0.22 -10.38
C VAL A 30 1.80 0.60 -11.29
N GLY A 31 1.88 0.20 -12.56
CA GLY A 31 2.79 0.86 -13.52
C GLY A 31 4.26 0.82 -13.09
N GLY A 32 4.68 -0.25 -12.43
CA GLY A 32 6.04 -0.41 -11.94
C GLY A 32 6.35 0.35 -10.64
N ARG A 33 5.39 1.09 -10.08
CA ARG A 33 5.56 1.85 -8.84
C ARG A 33 4.90 1.13 -7.68
N ILE A 34 5.60 1.03 -6.56
CA ILE A 34 5.13 0.33 -5.35
C ILE A 34 4.09 1.18 -4.64
N PHE A 35 2.98 0.55 -4.19
CA PHE A 35 2.00 1.24 -3.35
C PHE A 35 1.71 0.52 -2.03
N ALA A 36 2.06 -0.77 -1.90
CA ALA A 36 1.91 -1.52 -0.66
C ALA A 36 2.94 -2.65 -0.59
N ILE A 37 3.36 -2.99 0.62
CA ILE A 37 4.33 -4.05 0.87
C ILE A 37 3.85 -4.85 2.09
N THR A 38 3.89 -6.18 2.01
CA THR A 38 3.70 -7.04 3.17
C THR A 38 4.96 -7.89 3.39
N GLY A 39 5.27 -8.16 4.67
CA GLY A 39 6.40 -9.03 5.02
C GLY A 39 7.76 -8.35 5.09
N LEU A 40 7.83 -7.02 5.08
CA LEU A 40 9.10 -6.28 5.18
C LEU A 40 9.06 -5.36 6.39
N GLY A 41 9.67 -5.78 7.50
CA GLY A 41 9.84 -4.94 8.68
C GLY A 41 8.55 -4.56 9.40
N GLY A 42 7.45 -5.22 9.10
CA GLY A 42 6.13 -5.01 9.65
C GLY A 42 5.15 -5.84 8.86
N ALA A 43 3.90 -5.97 9.33
CA ALA A 43 2.91 -6.75 8.62
C ALA A 43 2.44 -6.07 7.35
N LEU A 44 2.38 -4.74 7.37
CA LEU A 44 1.93 -3.96 6.22
C LEU A 44 2.63 -2.61 6.22
N SER A 45 3.22 -2.24 5.09
CA SER A 45 3.68 -0.86 4.82
C SER A 45 2.91 -0.37 3.60
N ILE A 46 2.36 0.84 3.69
CA ILE A 46 1.45 1.34 2.66
C ILE A 46 1.56 2.85 2.50
N LYS A 47 1.46 3.31 1.25
CA LYS A 47 1.40 4.74 0.92
C LYS A 47 0.05 5.30 1.35
N VAL A 48 0.05 6.44 2.03
CA VAL A 48 -1.18 7.13 2.45
C VAL A 48 -1.12 8.60 2.07
N SER A 49 -2.26 9.30 2.18
CA SER A 49 -2.31 10.74 1.99
C SER A 49 -1.61 11.46 3.14
N ASP A 50 -1.27 12.73 2.97
CA ASP A 50 -0.66 13.55 4.02
C ASP A 50 -1.57 13.62 5.25
N ILE A 51 -2.87 13.76 5.05
CA ILE A 51 -3.85 13.82 6.14
C ILE A 51 -3.93 12.47 6.87
N ALA A 52 -4.03 11.38 6.14
CA ALA A 52 -4.09 10.05 6.73
C ALA A 52 -2.79 9.72 7.50
N TYR A 53 -1.65 10.12 6.97
CA TYR A 53 -0.36 9.96 7.65
C TYR A 53 -0.39 10.63 9.02
N ALA A 54 -0.76 11.90 9.06
CA ALA A 54 -0.83 12.66 10.30
C ALA A 54 -1.77 12.00 11.32
N ILE A 55 -2.97 11.64 10.89
CA ILE A 55 -3.97 11.03 11.77
C ILE A 55 -3.51 9.69 12.32
N LEU A 56 -3.06 8.80 11.45
CA LEU A 56 -2.66 7.44 11.84
C LEU A 56 -1.45 7.43 12.78
N VAL A 57 -0.48 8.30 12.52
CA VAL A 57 0.72 8.39 13.34
C VAL A 57 0.41 9.04 14.70
N GLU A 58 -0.36 10.13 14.71
CA GLU A 58 -0.75 10.81 15.97
C GLU A 58 -1.60 9.92 16.86
N ASP A 59 -2.52 9.16 16.27
CA ASP A 59 -3.37 8.24 17.02
C ASP A 59 -2.63 6.99 17.51
N GLY A 60 -1.39 6.78 17.06
CA GLY A 60 -0.62 5.60 17.42
C GLY A 60 -1.12 4.31 16.74
N ARG A 61 -1.98 4.42 15.73
CA ARG A 61 -2.50 3.26 14.99
C ARG A 61 -1.48 2.70 14.02
N ALA A 62 -0.59 3.56 13.54
CA ALA A 62 0.49 3.19 12.64
C ALA A 62 1.74 3.97 13.02
N ARG A 63 2.87 3.51 12.56
CA ARG A 63 4.14 4.22 12.73
C ARG A 63 4.68 4.65 11.35
N PRO A 64 5.56 5.67 11.30
CA PRO A 64 6.24 6.00 10.06
C PRO A 64 6.97 4.77 9.52
N ALA A 65 6.80 4.46 8.25
CA ALA A 65 7.51 3.33 7.66
C ALA A 65 9.00 3.65 7.53
N PRO A 66 9.90 2.74 7.97
CA PRO A 66 11.34 2.97 7.85
C PRO A 66 11.74 3.31 6.40
N TYR A 67 12.56 4.33 6.23
CA TYR A 67 13.09 4.81 4.93
C TYR A 67 12.03 5.42 4.00
N LEU A 68 10.73 5.24 4.26
CA LEU A 68 9.64 5.65 3.39
C LEU A 68 8.74 6.72 4.02
N ALA A 69 9.05 7.17 5.23
CA ALA A 69 8.22 8.13 5.97
C ALA A 69 8.08 9.46 5.23
N ARG A 70 9.12 9.94 4.56
CA ARG A 70 9.07 11.19 3.78
C ARG A 70 8.06 11.16 2.66
N ALA A 71 7.87 9.99 2.06
CA ALA A 71 6.90 9.79 1.00
C ALA A 71 5.50 9.47 1.54
N LYS A 72 5.30 9.67 2.84
CA LYS A 72 4.02 9.41 3.53
C LYS A 72 3.59 7.96 3.47
N TRP A 73 4.52 7.10 3.82
CA TRP A 73 4.26 5.68 4.04
C TRP A 73 4.16 5.42 5.54
N VAL A 74 3.22 4.57 5.91
CA VAL A 74 3.04 4.11 7.29
C VAL A 74 3.19 2.61 7.37
N ALA A 75 3.55 2.11 8.56
CA ALA A 75 3.68 0.68 8.83
C ALA A 75 2.73 0.27 9.95
N PHE A 76 2.10 -0.88 9.76
CA PHE A 76 1.28 -1.56 10.76
C PHE A 76 1.97 -2.86 11.13
N ASP A 77 1.98 -3.17 12.41
CA ASP A 77 2.73 -4.34 12.91
C ASP A 77 1.97 -5.66 12.76
N ARG A 78 0.63 -5.60 12.72
CA ARG A 78 -0.21 -6.81 12.73
C ARG A 78 -1.38 -6.65 11.77
N LEU A 79 -1.28 -7.33 10.64
CA LEU A 79 -2.32 -7.30 9.61
C LEU A 79 -3.65 -7.89 10.12
N GLU A 80 -3.58 -8.97 10.87
CA GLU A 80 -4.77 -9.65 11.39
C GLU A 80 -5.56 -8.80 12.39
N ALA A 81 -4.95 -7.78 12.97
CA ALA A 81 -5.63 -6.86 13.88
C ALA A 81 -6.35 -5.72 13.15
N LEU A 82 -6.18 -5.60 11.84
CA LEU A 82 -6.75 -4.51 11.06
C LEU A 82 -8.12 -4.87 10.50
N ASP A 83 -9.02 -3.88 10.49
CA ASP A 83 -10.34 -4.00 9.90
C ASP A 83 -10.26 -4.10 8.38
N GLU A 84 -10.96 -5.06 7.79
CA GLU A 84 -10.90 -5.30 6.34
C GLU A 84 -11.38 -4.11 5.52
N ASP A 85 -12.45 -3.45 5.95
CA ASP A 85 -13.01 -2.32 5.21
C ASP A 85 -12.06 -1.13 5.23
N GLU A 86 -11.40 -0.89 6.38
CA GLU A 86 -10.38 0.16 6.47
C GLU A 86 -9.19 -0.15 5.56
N VAL A 87 -8.71 -1.38 5.58
CA VAL A 87 -7.55 -1.78 4.74
C VAL A 87 -7.89 -1.64 3.27
N ARG A 88 -9.08 -2.06 2.85
CA ARG A 88 -9.51 -1.90 1.47
C ARG A 88 -9.55 -0.44 1.05
N GLY A 89 -10.00 0.44 1.95
CA GLY A 89 -9.99 1.90 1.70
C GLY A 89 -8.58 2.43 1.54
N TRP A 90 -7.65 2.02 2.41
CA TRP A 90 -6.25 2.43 2.30
C TRP A 90 -5.59 1.89 1.03
N LEU A 91 -5.88 0.65 0.64
CA LEU A 91 -5.38 0.06 -0.60
C LEU A 91 -5.84 0.85 -1.83
N ALA A 92 -7.13 1.14 -1.90
CA ALA A 92 -7.68 1.93 -3.01
C ALA A 92 -7.05 3.32 -3.07
N SER A 93 -6.90 3.97 -1.91
CA SER A 93 -6.26 5.29 -1.82
C SER A 93 -4.78 5.22 -2.22
N ALA A 94 -4.05 4.23 -1.72
CA ALA A 94 -2.62 4.07 -2.05
C ALA A 94 -2.41 3.85 -3.55
N HIS A 95 -3.20 2.97 -4.13
CA HIS A 95 -3.19 2.70 -5.56
C HIS A 95 -3.44 3.99 -6.36
N ALA A 96 -4.48 4.73 -6.00
CA ALA A 96 -4.84 5.97 -6.69
C ALA A 96 -3.75 7.03 -6.55
N LEU A 97 -3.17 7.20 -5.37
CA LEU A 97 -2.10 8.16 -5.12
C LEU A 97 -0.87 7.87 -5.97
N VAL A 98 -0.49 6.60 -6.06
CA VAL A 98 0.67 6.19 -6.85
C VAL A 98 0.36 6.24 -8.34
N ALA A 99 -0.80 5.77 -8.76
CA ALA A 99 -1.22 5.82 -10.17
C ALA A 99 -1.26 7.26 -10.71
N ALA A 100 -1.66 8.22 -9.87
CA ALA A 100 -1.70 9.63 -10.26
C ALA A 100 -0.32 10.20 -10.61
N ARG A 101 0.76 9.56 -10.17
CA ARG A 101 2.14 9.97 -10.48
C ARG A 101 2.66 9.38 -11.78
N LEU A 102 1.93 8.47 -12.38
CA LEU A 102 2.27 7.93 -13.70
C LEU A 102 1.98 8.97 -14.78
N THR A 103 2.72 8.89 -15.89
CA THR A 103 2.45 9.74 -17.04
C THR A 103 1.06 9.43 -17.61
N ARG A 104 0.48 10.39 -18.33
CA ARG A 104 -0.78 10.16 -19.03
C ARG A 104 -0.69 8.95 -19.97
N LYS A 105 0.41 8.83 -20.68
CA LYS A 105 0.66 7.73 -21.60
C LYS A 105 0.69 6.39 -20.86
N ALA A 106 1.43 6.31 -19.75
CA ALA A 106 1.51 5.08 -18.96
C ALA A 106 0.14 4.67 -18.42
N ARG A 107 -0.64 5.62 -17.91
CA ARG A 107 -1.99 5.35 -17.42
C ARG A 107 -2.90 4.82 -18.54
N ALA A 108 -2.83 5.45 -19.71
CA ALA A 108 -3.63 5.01 -20.85
C ALA A 108 -3.28 3.58 -21.27
N GLU A 109 -1.98 3.24 -21.30
CA GLU A 109 -1.52 1.89 -21.65
C GLU A 109 -2.00 0.84 -20.64
N LEU A 110 -2.19 1.22 -19.37
CA LEU A 110 -2.67 0.35 -18.31
C LEU A 110 -4.20 0.33 -18.18
N GLY A 111 -4.89 1.14 -18.95
CA GLY A 111 -6.35 1.26 -18.86
C GLY A 111 -6.82 2.05 -17.64
N LEU A 112 -5.99 2.93 -17.13
CA LEU A 112 -6.31 3.73 -15.94
C LEU A 112 -6.80 5.13 -16.28
#